data_1f39f32c1c7da6a28ef69ce0d324a23f
#
_entry.id   1f39f32c1c7da6a28ef69ce0d324a23f
#
_cell.length_a   1.000
_cell.length_b   1.000
_cell.length_c   1.000
_cell.angle_alpha   90.00
_cell.angle_beta   90.00
_cell.angle_gamma   90.00
#
_symmetry.space_group_name_H-M   'P 1'
#
loop_
_entity.id
_entity.type
_entity.pdbx_description
1 polymer ?
#
loop_
_entity_poly.entity_id
_entity_poly.type
_entity_poly.pdbx_seq_one_letter_code
_entity_poly.pdbx_strand_id
1 'polypeptide(L)'
;MKTTYLRINPSDNVAVAISPLHAGETIEADGRVITLRTDVPAGHKVTLKNFQAGENIIKYGYPIGHVTVDVPEGTWVSEKEIKTNLA
;
A
#
# COMPACT_ATOMS: atom_id res chain seq x y z
N MET A 1 2.17 -19.41 11.51
CA MET A 1 1.34 -18.52 10.71
C MET A 1 2.16 -17.96 9.55
N LYS A 2 1.60 -17.98 8.36
CA LYS A 2 2.34 -17.57 7.16
C LYS A 2 2.22 -16.06 6.97
N THR A 3 3.35 -15.37 6.83
CA THR A 3 3.34 -13.93 6.55
C THR A 3 2.98 -13.72 5.08
N THR A 4 1.93 -12.96 4.82
CA THR A 4 1.44 -12.72 3.47
C THR A 4 1.67 -11.28 2.98
N TYR A 5 2.07 -10.40 3.88
CA TYR A 5 2.39 -9.01 3.56
C TYR A 5 3.46 -8.50 4.53
N LEU A 6 4.15 -7.43 4.16
CA LEU A 6 5.24 -6.88 4.96
C LEU A 6 5.25 -5.36 4.88
N ARG A 7 5.29 -4.70 6.04
CA ARG A 7 5.58 -3.28 6.16
C ARG A 7 6.99 -3.17 6.73
N ILE A 8 7.90 -2.56 5.97
CA ILE A 8 9.33 -2.55 6.30
C ILE A 8 9.64 -1.56 7.43
N ASN A 9 9.07 -0.36 7.37
CA ASN A 9 9.35 0.72 8.32
C ASN A 9 8.05 1.18 8.96
N PRO A 10 8.04 1.49 10.29
CA PRO A 10 6.80 1.96 10.94
C PRO A 10 6.19 3.22 10.32
N SER A 11 6.99 4.03 9.62
CA SER A 11 6.49 5.22 8.95
C SER A 11 5.91 4.93 7.56
N ASP A 12 6.05 3.71 7.04
CA ASP A 12 5.52 3.35 5.73
C ASP A 12 3.99 3.40 5.73
N ASN A 13 3.42 3.99 4.68
CA ASN A 13 1.98 4.05 4.50
C ASN A 13 1.48 3.08 3.43
N VAL A 14 2.35 2.18 2.99
CA VAL A 14 2.02 1.03 2.14
C VAL A 14 2.70 -0.20 2.69
N ALA A 15 2.14 -1.37 2.38
CA ALA A 15 2.78 -2.65 2.63
C ALA A 15 3.00 -3.36 1.30
N VAL A 16 3.87 -4.35 1.28
CA VAL A 16 4.14 -5.17 0.09
C VAL A 16 3.51 -6.53 0.29
N ALA A 17 2.74 -6.98 -0.68
CA ALA A 17 2.18 -8.33 -0.67
C ALA A 17 3.29 -9.32 -0.97
N ILE A 18 3.49 -10.30 -0.08
CA ILE A 18 4.49 -11.36 -0.28
C ILE A 18 3.89 -12.47 -1.13
N SER A 19 2.61 -12.75 -0.93
CA SER A 19 1.84 -13.65 -1.76
C SER A 19 0.60 -12.92 -2.26
N PRO A 20 -0.09 -13.42 -3.28
CA PRO A 20 -1.29 -12.73 -3.77
C PRO A 20 -2.31 -12.55 -2.65
N LEU A 21 -2.85 -11.36 -2.51
CA LEU A 21 -3.91 -11.04 -1.57
C LEU A 21 -5.19 -10.79 -2.37
N HIS A 22 -6.34 -11.07 -1.74
CA HIS A 22 -7.62 -10.98 -2.43
C HIS A 22 -8.54 -9.97 -1.74
N ALA A 23 -9.36 -9.32 -2.53
CA ALA A 23 -10.39 -8.41 -2.02
C ALA A 23 -11.23 -9.12 -0.95
N GLY A 24 -11.51 -8.43 0.14
CA GLY A 24 -12.24 -8.99 1.28
C GLY A 24 -11.35 -9.58 2.37
N GLU A 25 -10.09 -9.90 2.06
CA GLU A 25 -9.13 -10.30 3.09
C GLU A 25 -8.77 -9.09 3.95
N THR A 26 -8.27 -9.36 5.15
CA THR A 26 -7.85 -8.30 6.07
C THR A 26 -6.36 -8.34 6.31
N ILE A 27 -5.78 -7.16 6.50
CA ILE A 27 -4.41 -6.98 6.96
C ILE A 27 -4.43 -6.08 8.18
N GLU A 28 -3.35 -6.06 8.94
CA GLU A 28 -3.24 -5.22 10.13
C GLU A 28 -2.09 -4.23 9.98
N ALA A 29 -2.32 -3.00 10.42
CA ALA A 29 -1.30 -1.97 10.49
C ALA A 29 -1.66 -0.97 11.58
N ASP A 30 -0.69 -0.62 12.42
CA ASP A 30 -0.85 0.38 13.48
C ASP A 30 -2.03 0.08 14.42
N GLY A 31 -2.27 -1.20 14.73
CA GLY A 31 -3.37 -1.60 15.59
C GLY A 31 -4.74 -1.56 14.93
N ARG A 32 -4.81 -1.30 13.63
CA ARG A 32 -6.05 -1.27 12.87
C ARG A 32 -6.15 -2.46 11.93
N VAL A 33 -7.37 -2.93 11.71
CA VAL A 33 -7.66 -3.95 10.72
C VAL A 33 -8.14 -3.24 9.46
N ILE A 34 -7.50 -3.56 8.34
CA ILE A 34 -7.82 -2.97 7.03
C ILE A 34 -8.39 -4.06 6.15
N THR A 35 -9.60 -3.87 5.65
CA THR A 35 -10.20 -4.79 4.69
C THR A 35 -9.77 -4.40 3.29
N LEU A 36 -9.23 -5.35 2.53
CA LEU A 36 -8.77 -5.11 1.18
C LEU A 36 -9.96 -4.86 0.25
N ARG A 37 -9.86 -3.82 -0.54
CA ARG A 37 -10.88 -3.44 -1.53
C ARG A 37 -10.64 -4.06 -2.89
N THR A 38 -9.37 -4.42 -3.16
CA THR A 38 -8.96 -5.01 -4.43
C THR A 38 -8.06 -6.19 -4.18
N ASP A 39 -7.87 -7.03 -5.19
CA ASP A 39 -6.80 -8.01 -5.20
C ASP A 39 -5.47 -7.27 -5.28
N VAL A 40 -4.43 -7.85 -4.70
CA VAL A 40 -3.07 -7.30 -4.74
C VAL A 40 -2.14 -8.40 -5.20
N PRO A 41 -1.51 -8.25 -6.37
CA PRO A 41 -0.55 -9.26 -6.85
C PRO A 41 0.68 -9.34 -5.92
N ALA A 42 1.30 -10.52 -5.87
CA ALA A 42 2.55 -10.68 -5.13
C ALA A 42 3.60 -9.70 -5.62
N GLY A 43 4.34 -9.12 -4.69
CA GLY A 43 5.38 -8.13 -5.00
C GLY A 43 4.87 -6.71 -5.17
N HIS A 44 3.55 -6.50 -5.10
CA HIS A 44 2.96 -5.17 -5.31
C HIS A 44 2.53 -4.53 -3.99
N LYS A 45 2.27 -3.22 -4.04
CA LYS A 45 1.96 -2.40 -2.86
C LYS A 45 0.47 -2.31 -2.62
N VAL A 46 0.10 -2.32 -1.35
CA VAL A 46 -1.26 -2.09 -0.88
C VAL A 46 -1.27 -0.90 0.08
N THR A 47 -2.27 -0.03 -0.04
CA THR A 47 -2.36 1.18 0.78
C THR A 47 -2.80 0.85 2.21
N LEU A 48 -2.17 1.51 3.18
CA LEU A 48 -2.49 1.35 4.61
C LEU A 48 -3.29 2.53 5.15
N LYS A 49 -3.63 3.49 4.30
CA LYS A 49 -4.43 4.66 4.66
C LYS A 49 -5.19 5.13 3.43
N ASN A 50 -6.15 6.02 3.63
CA ASN A 50 -6.78 6.73 2.52
C ASN A 50 -5.82 7.80 2.01
N PHE A 51 -5.46 7.73 0.74
CA PHE A 51 -4.59 8.70 0.10
C PHE A 51 -5.42 9.70 -0.69
N GLN A 52 -5.03 10.97 -0.59
CA GLN A 52 -5.53 12.02 -1.48
C GLN A 52 -4.52 12.23 -2.60
N ALA A 53 -5.01 12.59 -3.79
CA ALA A 53 -4.14 12.88 -4.94
C ALA A 53 -3.05 13.87 -4.51
N GLY A 54 -1.80 13.55 -4.86
CA GLY A 54 -0.63 14.34 -4.49
C GLY A 54 0.07 13.90 -3.21
N GLU A 55 -0.54 13.03 -2.40
CA GLU A 55 0.13 12.55 -1.20
C GLU A 55 1.29 11.62 -1.55
N ASN A 56 2.36 11.70 -0.75
CA ASN A 56 3.53 10.87 -0.94
C ASN A 56 3.30 9.45 -0.43
N ILE A 57 3.83 8.49 -1.20
CA ILE A 57 3.94 7.11 -0.76
C ILE A 57 5.27 6.97 -0.04
N ILE A 58 5.21 6.51 1.20
CA ILE A 58 6.38 6.28 2.04
C ILE A 58 6.66 4.79 2.07
N LYS A 59 7.84 4.40 1.61
CA LYS A 59 8.30 3.02 1.62
C LYS A 59 9.76 3.00 2.06
N TYR A 60 10.10 2.08 2.96
CA TYR A 60 11.42 2.03 3.59
C TYR A 60 11.77 3.34 4.31
N GLY A 61 10.75 4.05 4.79
CA GLY A 61 10.94 5.34 5.46
C GLY A 61 11.17 6.52 4.51
N TYR A 62 11.10 6.34 3.20
CA TYR A 62 11.37 7.38 2.20
C TYR A 62 10.17 7.63 1.30
N PRO A 63 9.95 8.89 0.89
CA PRO A 63 8.94 9.18 -0.13
C PRO A 63 9.46 8.72 -1.50
N ILE A 64 8.87 7.65 -2.00
CA ILE A 64 9.28 7.07 -3.29
C ILE A 64 8.51 7.64 -4.48
N GLY A 65 7.37 8.27 -4.22
CA GLY A 65 6.53 8.85 -5.25
C GLY A 65 5.27 9.42 -4.61
N HIS A 66 4.34 9.81 -5.44
CA HIS A 66 3.04 10.31 -4.97
C HIS A 66 1.93 9.72 -5.81
N VAL A 67 0.73 9.61 -5.20
CA VAL A 67 -0.44 9.15 -5.94
C VAL A 67 -0.98 10.29 -6.80
N THR A 68 -1.47 9.94 -7.98
CA THR A 68 -2.02 10.93 -8.94
C THR A 68 -3.53 11.08 -8.81
N VAL A 69 -4.16 10.18 -8.08
CA VAL A 69 -5.61 10.16 -7.84
C VAL A 69 -5.85 9.80 -6.39
N ASP A 70 -7.05 10.02 -5.89
CA ASP A 70 -7.44 9.56 -4.56
C ASP A 70 -7.46 8.03 -4.56
N VAL A 71 -6.87 7.42 -3.52
CA VAL A 71 -6.79 5.96 -3.38
C VAL A 71 -7.23 5.58 -1.97
N PRO A 72 -8.33 4.84 -1.82
CA PRO A 72 -8.76 4.41 -0.48
C PRO A 72 -7.82 3.36 0.10
N GLU A 73 -7.83 3.24 1.43
CA GLU A 73 -7.02 2.23 2.10
C GLU A 73 -7.42 0.81 1.66
N GLY A 74 -6.47 -0.10 1.68
CA GLY A 74 -6.71 -1.48 1.27
C GLY A 74 -6.75 -1.68 -0.23
N THR A 75 -6.17 -0.76 -1.00
CA THR A 75 -6.22 -0.79 -2.47
C THR A 75 -4.83 -1.06 -3.04
N TRP A 76 -4.77 -1.88 -4.08
CA TRP A 76 -3.54 -2.09 -4.85
C TRP A 76 -3.18 -0.79 -5.56
N VAL A 77 -1.94 -0.33 -5.33
CA VAL A 77 -1.39 0.81 -6.08
C VAL A 77 -0.33 0.29 -7.04
N SER A 78 -0.57 0.56 -8.33
CA SER A 78 0.34 0.20 -9.40
C SER A 78 1.02 1.45 -9.96
N GLU A 79 1.89 1.25 -10.95
CA GLU A 79 2.55 2.36 -11.63
C GLU A 79 1.56 3.33 -12.28
N LYS A 80 0.32 2.90 -12.54
CA LYS A 80 -0.72 3.75 -13.12
C LYS A 80 -1.18 4.85 -12.17
N GLU A 81 -1.15 4.59 -10.86
CA GLU A 81 -1.62 5.54 -9.84
C GLU A 81 -0.47 6.29 -9.17
N ILE A 82 0.78 5.92 -9.46
CA ILE A 82 1.95 6.48 -8.80
C ILE A 82 2.82 7.21 -9.81
N LYS A 83 3.28 8.40 -9.42
CA LYS A 83 4.31 9.13 -10.15
C LYS A 83 5.53 9.24 -9.24
N THR A 84 6.71 8.95 -9.76
CA THR A 84 7.93 9.03 -8.97
C THR A 84 8.27 10.49 -8.66
N ASN A 85 8.90 10.70 -7.49
CA ASN A 85 9.34 12.04 -7.09
C ASN A 85 10.68 12.42 -7.72
N LEU A 86 11.31 11.50 -8.40
CA LEU A 86 12.55 11.77 -9.14
C LEU A 86 12.21 12.33 -10.50
N ALA A 87 12.84 13.41 -10.83
CA ALA A 87 12.66 14.06 -12.12
C ALA A 87 13.26 13.24 -13.26
#